data_dcea85149237d8e2c4ae37dbadb00048
#
_entry.id   dcea85149237d8e2c4ae37dbadb00048
#
_cell.length_a   1.000
_cell.length_b   1.000
_cell.length_c   1.000
_cell.angle_alpha   90.00
_cell.angle_beta   90.00
_cell.angle_gamma   90.00
#
_symmetry.space_group_name_H-M   'P 1'
#
loop_
_entity.id
_entity.type
_entity.pdbx_description
1 polymer ?
#
loop_
_entity_poly.entity_id
_entity_poly.type
_entity_poly.pdbx_seq_one_letter_code
_entity_poly.pdbx_strand_id
1 'polypeptide(L)'
;RFRYWGEMFTYLFMSLPMSVWSIVTWLKNARNSSDGTVEIRKITRKGAGVLVLCNVAVTIAFYILLKKLNTPNLIFSTISVVTSFFAASLTMLRSSYYALGYASNDIVLIILWILASIKDPGYIPVVVNFLIFFLNDMYGFICWKKRETAQC
;
A
#
# COMPACT_ATOMS: atom_id res chain seq x y z
N ARG A 1 16.27 5.50 20.47
CA ARG A 1 15.23 6.53 20.23
C ARG A 1 14.77 6.37 18.80
N PHE A 2 13.53 5.96 18.60
CA PHE A 2 12.92 5.75 17.28
C PHE A 2 12.95 7.05 16.48
N ARG A 3 13.57 7.03 15.29
CA ARG A 3 13.72 8.20 14.42
C ARG A 3 12.78 8.19 13.20
N TYR A 4 11.85 7.20 13.14
CA TYR A 4 10.95 6.99 11.99
C TYR A 4 9.57 7.62 12.20
N TRP A 5 9.53 8.87 12.69
CA TRP A 5 8.30 9.64 12.83
C TRP A 5 7.58 9.83 11.49
N GLY A 6 8.35 9.96 10.39
CA GLY A 6 7.80 10.09 9.06
C GLY A 6 6.96 8.89 8.65
N GLU A 7 7.45 7.68 8.89
CA GLU A 7 6.71 6.43 8.63
C GLU A 7 5.42 6.37 9.49
N MET A 8 5.49 6.73 10.76
CA MET A 8 4.32 6.78 11.63
C MET A 8 3.25 7.74 11.08
N PHE A 9 3.63 8.95 10.64
CA PHE A 9 2.70 9.90 10.04
C PHE A 9 2.11 9.39 8.73
N THR A 10 2.90 8.71 7.90
CA THR A 10 2.42 8.07 6.67
C THR A 10 1.34 7.04 6.97
N TYR A 11 1.57 6.15 7.94
CA TYR A 11 0.56 5.15 8.32
C TYR A 11 -0.69 5.78 8.91
N LEU A 12 -0.54 6.81 9.78
CA LEU A 12 -1.67 7.43 10.47
C LEU A 12 -2.53 8.29 9.55
N PHE A 13 -1.93 9.12 8.70
CA PHE A 13 -2.65 10.11 7.90
C PHE A 13 -2.94 9.69 6.46
N MET A 14 -2.26 8.70 5.96
CA MET A 14 -2.49 8.17 4.61
C MET A 14 -3.10 6.77 4.66
N SER A 15 -2.41 5.79 5.24
CA SER A 15 -2.82 4.38 5.15
C SER A 15 -4.10 4.09 5.95
N LEU A 16 -4.25 4.65 7.16
CA LEU A 16 -5.41 4.40 8.00
C LEU A 16 -6.72 4.94 7.39
N PRO A 17 -6.82 6.22 6.95
CA PRO A 17 -8.04 6.72 6.31
C PRO A 17 -8.39 5.96 5.03
N MET A 18 -7.41 5.61 4.21
CA MET A 18 -7.64 4.85 2.97
C MET A 18 -8.11 3.42 3.26
N SER A 19 -7.58 2.78 4.31
CA SER A 19 -8.02 1.45 4.74
C SER A 19 -9.47 1.47 5.23
N VAL A 20 -9.85 2.44 6.05
CA VAL A 20 -11.24 2.62 6.51
C VAL A 20 -12.17 2.83 5.33
N TRP A 21 -11.79 3.70 4.39
CA TRP A 21 -12.60 3.94 3.18
C TRP A 21 -12.71 2.69 2.31
N SER A 22 -11.64 1.92 2.19
CA SER A 22 -11.65 0.64 1.46
C SER A 22 -12.62 -0.34 2.09
N ILE A 23 -12.60 -0.51 3.42
CA ILE A 23 -13.53 -1.40 4.15
C ILE A 23 -14.97 -0.98 3.87
N VAL A 24 -15.30 0.31 3.99
CA VAL A 24 -16.66 0.81 3.71
C VAL A 24 -17.09 0.52 2.28
N THR A 25 -16.20 0.74 1.31
CA THR A 25 -16.47 0.48 -0.11
C THR A 25 -16.70 -1.00 -0.38
N TRP A 26 -15.91 -1.88 0.21
CA TRP A 26 -16.02 -3.32 0.06
C TRP A 26 -17.30 -3.86 0.70
N LEU A 27 -17.60 -3.44 1.93
CA LEU A 27 -18.84 -3.85 2.63
C LEU A 27 -20.10 -3.40 1.88
N LYS A 28 -20.13 -2.16 1.37
CA LYS A 28 -21.26 -1.67 0.56
C LYS A 28 -21.44 -2.49 -0.72
N ASN A 29 -20.35 -2.86 -1.38
CA ASN A 29 -20.42 -3.66 -2.60
C ASN A 29 -20.86 -5.09 -2.30
N ALA A 30 -20.29 -5.75 -1.29
CA ALA A 30 -20.69 -7.10 -0.88
C ALA A 30 -22.18 -7.16 -0.47
N ARG A 31 -22.68 -6.14 0.22
CA ARG A 31 -24.10 -6.05 0.62
C ARG A 31 -25.05 -5.93 -0.57
N ASN A 32 -24.62 -5.29 -1.67
CA ASN A 32 -25.42 -5.08 -2.87
C ASN A 32 -25.30 -6.25 -3.88
N SER A 33 -24.39 -7.19 -3.64
CA SER A 33 -24.20 -8.38 -4.47
C SER A 33 -25.16 -9.49 -4.04
N SER A 34 -25.72 -10.24 -4.99
CA SER A 34 -26.60 -11.39 -4.74
C SER A 34 -25.91 -12.49 -3.93
N ASP A 35 -24.60 -12.67 -4.12
CA ASP A 35 -23.81 -13.73 -3.49
C ASP A 35 -23.02 -13.25 -2.26
N GLY A 36 -23.24 -12.02 -1.81
CA GLY A 36 -22.50 -11.43 -0.69
C GLY A 36 -20.99 -11.27 -0.95
N THR A 37 -20.56 -11.39 -2.20
CA THR A 37 -19.15 -11.33 -2.59
C THR A 37 -18.79 -9.96 -3.20
N VAL A 38 -17.54 -9.54 -3.02
CA VAL A 38 -17.04 -8.28 -3.62
C VAL A 38 -16.75 -8.50 -5.10
N GLU A 39 -17.34 -7.67 -5.95
CA GLU A 39 -17.03 -7.65 -7.39
C GLU A 39 -15.70 -6.97 -7.67
N ILE A 40 -14.89 -7.59 -8.50
CA ILE A 40 -13.62 -7.04 -8.97
C ILE A 40 -13.90 -6.02 -10.08
N ARG A 41 -13.29 -4.85 -9.97
CA ARG A 41 -13.46 -3.77 -10.94
C ARG A 41 -12.21 -3.57 -11.79
N LYS A 42 -12.37 -3.59 -13.10
CA LYS A 42 -11.30 -3.20 -14.04
C LYS A 42 -11.15 -1.67 -14.02
N ILE A 43 -9.91 -1.19 -13.89
CA ILE A 43 -9.63 0.26 -13.86
C ILE A 43 -9.72 0.80 -15.28
N THR A 44 -10.51 1.87 -15.45
CA THR A 44 -10.61 2.59 -16.73
C THR A 44 -9.35 3.45 -16.96
N ARG A 45 -9.01 3.73 -18.23
CA ARG A 45 -7.87 4.61 -18.57
C ARG A 45 -7.96 5.99 -17.90
N LYS A 46 -9.16 6.57 -17.83
CA LYS A 46 -9.39 7.83 -17.12
C LYS A 46 -9.15 7.70 -15.62
N GLY A 47 -9.65 6.62 -15.01
CA GLY A 47 -9.42 6.32 -13.59
C GLY A 47 -7.93 6.12 -13.26
N ALA A 48 -7.18 5.44 -14.12
CA ALA A 48 -5.73 5.29 -13.97
C ALA A 48 -5.01 6.66 -14.02
N GLY A 49 -5.40 7.55 -14.92
CA GLY A 49 -4.84 8.90 -15.00
C GLY A 49 -5.08 9.73 -13.73
N VAL A 50 -6.29 9.69 -13.20
CA VAL A 50 -6.62 10.37 -11.92
C VAL A 50 -5.81 9.78 -10.76
N LEU A 51 -5.67 8.46 -10.71
CA LEU A 51 -4.89 7.78 -9.68
C LEU A 51 -3.42 8.21 -9.70
N VAL A 52 -2.80 8.27 -10.89
CA VAL A 52 -1.41 8.72 -11.05
C VAL A 52 -1.27 10.18 -10.62
N LEU A 53 -2.20 11.07 -11.01
CA LEU A 53 -2.17 12.48 -10.62
C LEU A 53 -2.27 12.64 -9.09
N CYS A 54 -3.19 11.93 -8.45
CA CYS A 54 -3.34 11.93 -7.00
C CYS A 54 -2.07 11.38 -6.31
N ASN A 55 -1.48 10.31 -6.86
CA ASN A 55 -0.24 9.73 -6.34
C ASN A 55 0.90 10.75 -6.36
N VAL A 56 1.08 11.48 -7.47
CA VAL A 56 2.11 12.53 -7.58
C VAL A 56 1.87 13.63 -6.55
N ALA A 57 0.63 14.13 -6.41
CA ALA A 57 0.31 15.17 -5.45
C ALA A 57 0.58 14.75 -3.99
N VAL A 58 0.15 13.55 -3.61
CA VAL A 58 0.40 12.98 -2.28
C VAL A 58 1.89 12.77 -2.05
N THR A 59 2.62 12.25 -3.04
CA THR A 59 4.06 12.04 -2.96
C THR A 59 4.80 13.35 -2.68
N ILE A 60 4.47 14.43 -3.39
CA ILE A 60 5.10 15.75 -3.17
C ILE A 60 4.83 16.24 -1.74
N ALA A 61 3.58 16.15 -1.27
CA ALA A 61 3.21 16.57 0.08
C ALA A 61 3.98 15.78 1.15
N PHE A 62 4.03 14.45 1.03
CA PHE A 62 4.74 13.60 1.99
C PHE A 62 6.26 13.73 1.87
N TYR A 63 6.83 13.95 0.68
CA TYR A 63 8.25 14.24 0.54
C TYR A 63 8.67 15.48 1.33
N ILE A 64 7.88 16.55 1.26
CA ILE A 64 8.13 17.78 2.03
C ILE A 64 8.03 17.51 3.53
N LEU A 65 7.03 16.73 3.95
CA LEU A 65 6.84 16.35 5.35
C LEU A 65 8.01 15.50 5.86
N LEU A 66 8.37 14.43 5.15
CA LEU A 66 9.47 13.52 5.50
C LEU A 66 10.81 14.27 5.59
N LYS A 67 11.05 15.20 4.66
CA LYS A 67 12.24 16.06 4.67
C LYS A 67 12.27 16.96 5.91
N LYS A 68 11.16 17.58 6.28
CA LYS A 68 11.05 18.42 7.49
C LYS A 68 11.24 17.62 8.79
N LEU A 69 10.85 16.36 8.80
CA LEU A 69 11.00 15.45 9.93
C LEU A 69 12.40 14.81 10.01
N ASN A 70 13.33 15.17 9.10
CA ASN A 70 14.66 14.57 8.99
C ASN A 70 14.61 13.03 9.00
N THR A 71 13.66 12.46 8.23
CA THR A 71 13.48 11.01 8.15
C THR A 71 14.73 10.34 7.57
N PRO A 72 15.28 9.30 8.21
CA PRO A 72 16.40 8.54 7.67
C PRO A 72 16.00 7.89 6.34
N ASN A 73 16.98 7.74 5.42
CA ASN A 73 16.76 7.10 4.11
C ASN A 73 15.60 7.72 3.31
N LEU A 74 15.54 9.05 3.26
CA LEU A 74 14.45 9.84 2.67
C LEU A 74 13.97 9.32 1.30
N ILE A 75 14.88 8.86 0.44
CA ILE A 75 14.53 8.36 -0.90
C ILE A 75 13.66 7.10 -0.78
N PHE A 76 14.09 6.11 0.00
CA PHE A 76 13.33 4.87 0.19
C PHE A 76 12.00 5.12 0.91
N SER A 77 11.96 6.00 1.90
CA SER A 77 10.73 6.41 2.56
C SER A 77 9.77 7.09 1.59
N THR A 78 10.27 7.93 0.67
CA THR A 78 9.43 8.55 -0.36
C THR A 78 8.89 7.53 -1.37
N ILE A 79 9.71 6.58 -1.83
CA ILE A 79 9.27 5.50 -2.72
C ILE A 79 8.22 4.64 -2.01
N SER A 80 8.39 4.35 -0.73
CA SER A 80 7.39 3.65 0.10
C SER A 80 6.05 4.39 0.13
N VAL A 81 6.03 5.71 0.24
CA VAL A 81 4.79 6.51 0.15
C VAL A 81 4.12 6.33 -1.21
N VAL A 82 4.88 6.41 -2.31
CA VAL A 82 4.36 6.21 -3.68
C VAL A 82 3.68 4.86 -3.81
N THR A 83 4.39 3.80 -3.44
CA THR A 83 3.90 2.41 -3.58
C THR A 83 2.75 2.11 -2.63
N SER A 84 2.78 2.60 -1.38
CA SER A 84 1.70 2.45 -0.41
C SER A 84 0.43 3.15 -0.84
N PHE A 85 0.52 4.40 -1.31
CA PHE A 85 -0.65 5.13 -1.78
C PHE A 85 -1.26 4.47 -3.02
N PHE A 86 -0.41 4.00 -3.95
CA PHE A 86 -0.85 3.29 -5.14
C PHE A 86 -1.59 1.99 -4.77
N ALA A 87 -1.01 1.16 -3.90
CA ALA A 87 -1.61 -0.08 -3.43
C ALA A 87 -2.94 0.15 -2.71
N ALA A 88 -3.00 1.12 -1.78
CA ALA A 88 -4.21 1.47 -1.05
C ALA A 88 -5.31 2.00 -1.99
N SER A 89 -4.95 2.77 -3.02
CA SER A 89 -5.89 3.24 -4.04
C SER A 89 -6.45 2.10 -4.87
N LEU A 90 -5.63 1.12 -5.26
CA LEU A 90 -6.06 -0.09 -5.97
C LEU A 90 -7.04 -0.91 -5.11
N THR A 91 -6.79 -1.00 -3.80
CA THR A 91 -7.68 -1.67 -2.85
C THR A 91 -9.05 -0.98 -2.79
N MET A 92 -9.05 0.35 -2.66
CA MET A 92 -10.27 1.15 -2.65
C MET A 92 -11.07 0.98 -3.94
N LEU A 93 -10.40 0.87 -5.09
CA LEU A 93 -11.00 0.63 -6.40
C LEU A 93 -11.38 -0.83 -6.65
N ARG A 94 -11.13 -1.73 -5.72
CA ARG A 94 -11.40 -3.18 -5.82
C ARG A 94 -10.73 -3.83 -7.02
N SER A 95 -9.54 -3.37 -7.37
CA SER A 95 -8.74 -3.93 -8.47
C SER A 95 -8.05 -5.21 -8.03
N SER A 96 -7.99 -6.25 -8.88
CA SER A 96 -7.21 -7.47 -8.60
C SER A 96 -5.70 -7.22 -8.43
N TYR A 97 -5.22 -6.09 -8.91
CA TYR A 97 -3.80 -5.70 -8.81
C TYR A 97 -3.41 -5.08 -7.47
N TYR A 98 -4.34 -4.91 -6.52
CA TYR A 98 -4.01 -4.28 -5.23
C TYR A 98 -2.93 -5.05 -4.46
N ALA A 99 -3.00 -6.39 -4.46
CA ALA A 99 -2.03 -7.23 -3.78
C ALA A 99 -0.63 -7.12 -4.41
N LEU A 100 -0.54 -7.02 -5.75
CA LEU A 100 0.73 -6.74 -6.42
C LEU A 100 1.28 -5.35 -6.06
N GLY A 101 0.39 -4.37 -5.88
CA GLY A 101 0.76 -3.04 -5.36
C GLY A 101 1.38 -3.13 -3.98
N TYR A 102 0.78 -3.88 -3.05
CA TYR A 102 1.33 -4.09 -1.71
C TYR A 102 2.63 -4.90 -1.75
N ALA A 103 2.71 -5.99 -2.52
CA ALA A 103 3.95 -6.73 -2.69
C ALA A 103 5.11 -5.86 -3.18
N SER A 104 4.84 -4.93 -4.10
CA SER A 104 5.84 -3.95 -4.55
C SER A 104 6.27 -2.99 -3.43
N ASN A 105 5.32 -2.56 -2.59
CA ASN A 105 5.61 -1.75 -1.41
C ASN A 105 6.43 -2.52 -0.37
N ASP A 106 6.12 -3.79 -0.15
CA ASP A 106 6.85 -4.63 0.80
C ASP A 106 8.31 -4.78 0.41
N ILE A 107 8.63 -4.93 -0.88
CA ILE A 107 10.03 -4.94 -1.35
C ILE A 107 10.75 -3.65 -0.95
N VAL A 108 10.12 -2.50 -1.14
CA VAL A 108 10.70 -1.19 -0.77
C VAL A 108 10.91 -1.10 0.75
N LEU A 109 9.92 -1.54 1.54
CA LEU A 109 9.99 -1.53 3.00
C LEU A 109 11.01 -2.54 3.54
N ILE A 110 11.15 -3.72 2.93
CA ILE A 110 12.21 -4.68 3.26
C ILE A 110 13.59 -4.03 3.09
N ILE A 111 13.84 -3.36 1.96
CA ILE A 111 15.10 -2.65 1.71
C ILE A 111 15.30 -1.54 2.75
N LEU A 112 14.29 -0.73 3.01
CA LEU A 112 14.34 0.36 3.99
C LEU A 112 14.71 -0.15 5.39
N TRP A 113 14.05 -1.23 5.84
CA TRP A 113 14.27 -1.77 7.17
C TRP A 113 15.54 -2.60 7.29
N ILE A 114 16.04 -3.21 6.20
CA ILE A 114 17.40 -3.77 6.15
C ILE A 114 18.44 -2.65 6.37
N LEU A 115 18.32 -1.52 5.68
CA LEU A 115 19.20 -0.38 5.86
C LEU A 115 19.14 0.21 7.28
N ALA A 116 17.96 0.18 7.90
CA ALA A 116 17.78 0.56 9.29
C ALA A 116 18.44 -0.44 10.25
N SER A 117 18.31 -1.74 9.97
CA SER A 117 18.85 -2.84 10.80
C SER A 117 20.37 -2.88 10.83
N ILE A 118 21.04 -2.39 9.79
CA ILE A 118 22.50 -2.24 9.77
C ILE A 118 22.96 -1.25 10.86
N LYS A 119 22.14 -0.24 11.17
CA LYS A 119 22.45 0.77 12.19
C LYS A 119 21.95 0.37 13.58
N ASP A 120 20.84 -0.35 13.64
CA ASP A 120 20.20 -0.82 14.87
C ASP A 120 19.56 -2.19 14.64
N PRO A 121 20.17 -3.30 15.13
CA PRO A 121 19.62 -4.65 14.98
C PRO A 121 18.22 -4.85 15.56
N GLY A 122 17.73 -3.93 16.39
CA GLY A 122 16.37 -3.95 16.93
C GLY A 122 15.27 -3.90 15.85
N TYR A 123 15.62 -3.53 14.61
CA TYR A 123 14.67 -3.50 13.47
C TYR A 123 14.58 -4.83 12.69
N ILE A 124 15.39 -5.87 13.01
CA ILE A 124 15.34 -7.17 12.33
C ILE A 124 13.93 -7.79 12.36
N PRO A 125 13.18 -7.78 13.48
CA PRO A 125 11.80 -8.31 13.50
C PRO A 125 10.87 -7.62 12.51
N VAL A 126 11.11 -6.33 12.20
CA VAL A 126 10.31 -5.57 11.22
C VAL A 126 10.60 -6.08 9.81
N VAL A 127 11.85 -6.39 9.48
CA VAL A 127 12.22 -7.00 8.18
C VAL A 127 11.51 -8.34 8.01
N VAL A 128 11.54 -9.21 9.03
CA VAL A 128 10.86 -10.51 8.99
C VAL A 128 9.36 -10.34 8.78
N ASN A 129 8.74 -9.35 9.43
CA ASN A 129 7.32 -9.07 9.28
C ASN A 129 6.97 -8.69 7.82
N PHE A 130 7.76 -7.83 7.17
CA PHE A 130 7.53 -7.45 5.77
C PHE A 130 7.81 -8.58 4.79
N LEU A 131 8.73 -9.51 5.09
CA LEU A 131 8.89 -10.74 4.31
C LEU A 131 7.63 -11.61 4.35
N ILE A 132 7.00 -11.75 5.52
CA ILE A 132 5.75 -12.48 5.67
C ILE A 132 4.62 -11.78 4.91
N PHE A 133 4.52 -10.45 4.97
CA PHE A 133 3.53 -9.67 4.22
C PHE A 133 3.70 -9.85 2.73
N PHE A 134 4.92 -9.76 2.22
CA PHE A 134 5.23 -10.00 0.82
C PHE A 134 4.74 -11.36 0.31
N LEU A 135 5.00 -12.43 1.07
CA LEU A 135 4.52 -13.78 0.73
C LEU A 135 2.99 -13.87 0.73
N ASN A 136 2.34 -13.24 1.72
CA ASN A 136 0.89 -13.18 1.82
C ASN A 136 0.29 -12.39 0.63
N ASP A 137 0.89 -11.29 0.23
CA ASP A 137 0.40 -10.47 -0.87
C ASP A 137 0.59 -11.14 -2.22
N MET A 138 1.69 -11.87 -2.42
CA MET A 138 1.90 -12.70 -3.61
C MET A 138 0.85 -13.82 -3.69
N TYR A 139 0.55 -14.49 -2.58
CA TYR A 139 -0.52 -15.48 -2.53
C TYR A 139 -1.89 -14.83 -2.81
N GLY A 140 -2.17 -13.69 -2.19
CA GLY A 140 -3.39 -12.91 -2.40
C GLY A 140 -3.57 -12.51 -3.87
N PHE A 141 -2.50 -12.07 -4.54
CA PHE A 141 -2.54 -11.73 -5.97
C PHE A 141 -2.98 -12.91 -6.83
N ILE A 142 -2.41 -14.11 -6.58
CA ILE A 142 -2.78 -15.33 -7.32
C ILE A 142 -4.27 -15.67 -7.11
N CYS A 143 -4.75 -15.60 -5.86
CA CYS A 143 -6.14 -15.89 -5.53
C CYS A 143 -7.11 -14.89 -6.19
N TRP A 144 -6.80 -13.60 -6.16
CA TRP A 144 -7.65 -12.58 -6.77
C TRP A 144 -7.65 -12.64 -8.30
N LYS A 145 -6.53 -12.98 -8.93
CA LYS A 145 -6.46 -13.21 -10.37
C LYS A 145 -7.30 -14.41 -10.81
N LYS A 146 -7.25 -15.51 -10.07
CA LYS A 146 -8.13 -16.68 -10.34
C LYS A 146 -9.61 -16.29 -10.23
N ARG A 147 -9.97 -15.50 -9.23
CA ARG A 147 -11.33 -15.02 -9.04
C ARG A 147 -11.78 -14.05 -10.14
N GLU A 148 -10.93 -13.14 -10.58
CA GLU A 148 -11.22 -12.23 -11.70
C GLU A 148 -11.56 -13.02 -12.97
N THR A 149 -10.80 -14.09 -13.25
CA THR A 149 -11.04 -14.97 -14.40
C THR A 149 -12.35 -15.74 -14.26
N ALA A 150 -12.77 -16.10 -13.04
CA ALA A 150 -14.03 -16.82 -12.80
C ALA A 150 -15.26 -15.89 -12.87
N GLN A 151 -15.11 -14.58 -12.73
CA GLN A 151 -16.19 -13.58 -12.85
C GLN A 151 -16.38 -13.07 -14.30
N CYS A 152 -15.48 -13.41 -15.23
CA CYS A 152 -15.58 -13.08 -16.66
C CYS A 152 -16.19 -14.22 -17.44
#